data_56191d816b28d6c1252b17ff9160b34c
#
_entry.id   56191d816b28d6c1252b17ff9160b34c
#
_cell.length_a   1.000
_cell.length_b   1.000
_cell.length_c   1.000
_cell.angle_alpha   90.00
_cell.angle_beta   90.00
_cell.angle_gamma   90.00
#
_symmetry.space_group_name_H-M   'P 1'
#
loop_
_entity.id
_entity.type
_entity.pdbx_description
1 polymer ?
#
loop_
_entity_poly.entity_id
_entity_poly.type
_entity_poly.pdbx_seq_one_letter_code
_entity_poly.pdbx_strand_id
1 'polypeptide(L)'
;MSRSVGISVAHLSKLENGGNVSLKLLRDLAHFYGESPLYFLEPVRDEKHLVEKGGGDPLDVNGDPGIDMHSLVAMREHVMYPVLSEVQPGSGNKTPHTHNGEEFIYMFSGTLEVQLNDDPPYVLHAGDSFYYRGSDLHSWWNPSRRKARFLWIHSSVAK
;
A
#
# COMPACT_ATOMS: atom_id res chain seq x y z
N MET A 1 3.93 1.82 -24.12
CA MET A 1 3.37 1.16 -22.92
C MET A 1 3.74 -0.32 -22.80
N SER A 2 3.30 -1.24 -23.64
CA SER A 2 3.58 -2.69 -23.49
C SER A 2 5.08 -3.04 -23.41
N ARG A 3 5.95 -2.36 -24.18
CA ARG A 3 7.41 -2.59 -24.18
C ARG A 3 8.12 -2.02 -22.94
N SER A 4 7.60 -0.96 -22.37
CA SER A 4 8.22 -0.27 -21.21
C SER A 4 7.95 -0.99 -19.89
N VAL A 5 6.83 -1.71 -19.80
CA VAL A 5 6.41 -2.48 -18.61
C VAL A 5 6.63 -3.99 -18.80
N GLY A 6 7.17 -4.42 -19.96
CA GLY A 6 7.51 -5.81 -20.24
C GLY A 6 6.30 -6.75 -20.40
N ILE A 7 5.12 -6.22 -20.72
CA ILE A 7 3.91 -7.01 -20.98
C ILE A 7 3.49 -6.94 -22.45
N SER A 8 2.86 -8.00 -22.95
CA SER A 8 2.31 -8.02 -24.32
C SER A 8 1.02 -7.19 -24.39
N VAL A 9 0.68 -6.70 -25.59
CA VAL A 9 -0.58 -5.99 -25.84
C VAL A 9 -1.79 -6.88 -25.48
N ALA A 10 -1.72 -8.17 -25.79
CA ALA A 10 -2.78 -9.13 -25.44
C ALA A 10 -2.94 -9.29 -23.92
N HIS A 11 -1.83 -9.27 -23.16
CA HIS A 11 -1.88 -9.32 -21.69
C HIS A 11 -2.49 -8.03 -21.12
N LEU A 12 -2.10 -6.87 -21.65
CA LEU A 12 -2.69 -5.59 -21.26
C LEU A 12 -4.20 -5.57 -21.49
N SER A 13 -4.65 -5.96 -22.69
CA SER A 13 -6.07 -6.05 -23.01
C SER A 13 -6.84 -7.00 -22.08
N LYS A 14 -6.21 -8.11 -21.67
CA LYS A 14 -6.82 -9.02 -20.69
C LYS A 14 -7.00 -8.35 -19.32
N LEU A 15 -6.03 -7.55 -18.88
CA LEU A 15 -6.13 -6.80 -17.62
C LEU A 15 -7.23 -5.73 -17.67
N GLU A 16 -7.30 -4.98 -18.76
CA GLU A 16 -8.35 -3.97 -19.01
C GLU A 16 -9.77 -4.56 -19.01
N ASN A 17 -9.88 -5.85 -19.33
CA ASN A 17 -11.14 -6.59 -19.32
C ASN A 17 -11.36 -7.41 -18.02
N GLY A 18 -10.72 -7.03 -16.91
CA GLY A 18 -10.93 -7.64 -15.59
C GLY A 18 -10.10 -8.88 -15.31
N GLY A 19 -9.01 -9.09 -16.04
CA GLY A 19 -8.06 -10.17 -15.73
C GLY A 19 -7.24 -9.90 -14.47
N ASN A 20 -6.84 -10.98 -13.76
CA ASN A 20 -6.01 -10.87 -12.57
C ASN A 20 -4.67 -10.21 -12.86
N VAL A 21 -4.27 -9.27 -12.02
CA VAL A 21 -2.97 -8.59 -12.05
C VAL A 21 -2.10 -9.08 -10.88
N SER A 22 -0.83 -9.39 -11.17
CA SER A 22 0.11 -9.68 -10.08
C SER A 22 0.54 -8.38 -9.40
N LEU A 23 0.86 -8.43 -8.11
CA LEU A 23 1.33 -7.26 -7.38
C LEU A 23 2.61 -6.67 -8.00
N LYS A 24 3.51 -7.52 -8.51
CA LYS A 24 4.69 -7.06 -9.24
C LYS A 24 4.29 -6.23 -10.47
N LEU A 25 3.39 -6.73 -11.31
CA LEU A 25 2.94 -6.02 -12.50
C LEU A 25 2.22 -4.72 -12.14
N LEU A 26 1.44 -4.73 -11.05
CA LEU A 26 0.77 -3.55 -10.54
C LEU A 26 1.77 -2.45 -10.15
N ARG A 27 2.85 -2.81 -9.45
CA ARG A 27 3.94 -1.87 -9.13
C ARG A 27 4.66 -1.36 -10.37
N ASP A 28 4.95 -2.23 -11.34
CA ASP A 28 5.61 -1.86 -12.58
C ASP A 28 4.73 -0.86 -13.38
N LEU A 29 3.40 -1.06 -13.39
CA LEU A 29 2.45 -0.12 -13.97
C LEU A 29 2.39 1.20 -13.20
N ALA A 30 2.31 1.14 -11.88
CA ALA A 30 2.30 2.30 -11.01
C ALA A 30 3.55 3.16 -11.22
N HIS A 31 4.72 2.53 -11.23
CA HIS A 31 5.99 3.21 -11.53
C HIS A 31 6.00 3.86 -12.91
N PHE A 32 5.50 3.16 -13.93
CA PHE A 32 5.43 3.68 -15.30
C PHE A 32 4.54 4.92 -15.41
N TYR A 33 3.40 4.93 -14.71
CA TYR A 33 2.46 6.06 -14.71
C TYR A 33 2.81 7.15 -13.69
N GLY A 34 3.77 6.93 -12.80
CA GLY A 34 4.08 7.83 -11.70
C GLY A 34 3.00 7.88 -10.62
N GLU A 35 2.20 6.79 -10.52
CA GLU A 35 1.10 6.66 -9.60
C GLU A 35 1.43 5.73 -8.41
N SER A 36 0.62 5.79 -7.36
CA SER A 36 0.62 4.79 -6.31
C SER A 36 0.10 3.44 -6.83
N PRO A 37 0.66 2.29 -6.39
CA PRO A 37 0.03 1.00 -6.64
C PRO A 37 -1.43 0.93 -6.17
N LEU A 38 -1.78 1.62 -5.09
CA LEU A 38 -3.15 1.70 -4.57
C LEU A 38 -4.13 2.37 -5.55
N TYR A 39 -3.67 3.33 -6.35
CA TYR A 39 -4.48 3.96 -7.39
C TYR A 39 -5.17 2.95 -8.32
N PHE A 40 -4.49 1.85 -8.64
CA PHE A 40 -5.02 0.81 -9.52
C PHE A 40 -5.88 -0.24 -8.80
N LEU A 41 -5.88 -0.23 -7.47
CA LEU A 41 -6.67 -1.17 -6.65
C LEU A 41 -8.03 -0.58 -6.25
N GLU A 42 -8.19 0.74 -6.39
CA GLU A 42 -9.43 1.40 -6.00
C GLU A 42 -10.56 1.10 -6.96
N PRO A 43 -11.72 0.63 -6.48
CA PRO A 43 -12.89 0.45 -7.31
C PRO A 43 -13.41 1.80 -7.82
N VAL A 44 -13.99 1.81 -9.03
CA VAL A 44 -14.72 2.97 -9.55
C VAL A 44 -15.96 3.20 -8.69
N ARG A 45 -15.95 4.28 -7.89
CA ARG A 45 -17.06 4.64 -6.99
C ARG A 45 -17.61 6.01 -7.28
N ASP A 46 -18.81 6.28 -6.75
CA ASP A 46 -19.28 7.63 -6.60
C ASP A 46 -18.40 8.38 -5.59
N GLU A 47 -17.97 9.59 -5.96
CA GLU A 47 -17.14 10.42 -5.10
C GLU A 47 -17.86 10.80 -3.81
N LYS A 48 -17.24 10.52 -2.67
CA LYS A 48 -17.76 10.85 -1.35
C LYS A 48 -16.68 11.46 -0.49
N HIS A 49 -16.98 12.56 0.17
CA HIS A 49 -16.07 13.17 1.14
C HIS A 49 -16.00 12.41 2.48
N LEU A 50 -17.07 11.69 2.82
CA LEU A 50 -17.17 10.94 4.07
C LEU A 50 -17.07 9.45 3.80
N VAL A 51 -16.10 8.81 4.47
CA VAL A 51 -16.04 7.36 4.66
C VAL A 51 -16.47 7.08 6.10
N GLU A 52 -17.64 6.51 6.28
CA GLU A 52 -18.14 6.15 7.60
C GLU A 52 -17.30 5.01 8.21
N LYS A 53 -17.41 4.85 9.54
CA LYS A 53 -16.72 3.76 10.25
C LYS A 53 -17.05 2.39 9.63
N GLY A 54 -16.01 1.69 9.21
CA GLY A 54 -16.12 0.37 8.55
C GLY A 54 -16.58 0.44 7.08
N GLY A 55 -16.73 1.63 6.52
CA GLY A 55 -17.15 1.83 5.13
C GLY A 55 -16.00 1.92 4.12
N GLY A 56 -14.77 1.78 4.56
CA GLY A 56 -13.60 1.80 3.69
C GLY A 56 -13.46 0.56 2.83
N ASP A 57 -12.89 0.71 1.64
CA ASP A 57 -12.63 -0.42 0.74
C ASP A 57 -11.52 -1.31 1.27
N PRO A 58 -11.71 -2.63 1.28
CA PRO A 58 -10.66 -3.57 1.62
C PRO A 58 -9.55 -3.54 0.56
N LEU A 59 -8.31 -3.58 1.02
CA LEU A 59 -7.12 -3.67 0.19
C LEU A 59 -6.44 -5.03 0.43
N ASP A 60 -6.17 -5.75 -0.65
CA ASP A 60 -5.43 -7.02 -0.58
C ASP A 60 -3.92 -6.76 -0.65
N VAL A 61 -3.20 -7.20 0.37
CA VAL A 61 -1.74 -7.13 0.44
C VAL A 61 -1.17 -8.54 0.33
N ASN A 62 -0.79 -8.93 -0.88
CA ASN A 62 -0.13 -10.21 -1.20
C ASN A 62 -0.94 -11.46 -0.84
N GLY A 63 -2.27 -11.36 -0.64
CA GLY A 63 -3.09 -12.48 -0.20
C GLY A 63 -2.78 -12.97 1.22
N ASP A 64 -2.10 -12.17 2.06
CA ASP A 64 -1.84 -12.52 3.46
C ASP A 64 -3.12 -12.30 4.29
N PRO A 65 -3.78 -13.37 4.78
CA PRO A 65 -5.01 -13.24 5.56
C PRO A 65 -4.81 -12.59 6.93
N GLY A 66 -3.58 -12.42 7.35
CA GLY A 66 -3.22 -11.71 8.59
C GLY A 66 -3.13 -10.19 8.42
N ILE A 67 -3.38 -9.67 7.24
CA ILE A 67 -3.37 -8.24 6.94
C ILE A 67 -4.79 -7.80 6.61
N ASP A 68 -5.35 -6.90 7.42
CA ASP A 68 -6.66 -6.28 7.20
C ASP A 68 -6.45 -4.78 6.99
N MET A 69 -6.64 -4.32 5.76
CA MET A 69 -6.42 -2.93 5.35
C MET A 69 -7.64 -2.37 4.64
N HIS A 70 -8.00 -1.15 4.99
CA HIS A 70 -9.14 -0.45 4.42
C HIS A 70 -8.76 0.97 4.00
N SER A 71 -9.09 1.33 2.77
CA SER A 71 -8.96 2.72 2.29
C SER A 71 -9.88 3.63 3.10
N LEU A 72 -9.37 4.80 3.50
CA LEU A 72 -10.15 5.82 4.19
C LEU A 72 -10.56 6.97 3.27
N VAL A 73 -10.41 6.81 1.97
CA VAL A 73 -10.78 7.80 0.96
C VAL A 73 -11.72 7.18 -0.08
N ALA A 74 -12.71 7.96 -0.52
CA ALA A 74 -13.68 7.57 -1.55
C ALA A 74 -13.80 8.66 -2.64
N MET A 75 -12.69 9.33 -2.94
CA MET A 75 -12.53 10.28 -4.03
C MET A 75 -11.80 9.62 -5.19
N ARG A 76 -12.07 10.02 -6.42
CA ARG A 76 -11.40 9.45 -7.62
C ARG A 76 -10.01 10.00 -7.83
N GLU A 77 -9.86 11.31 -7.66
CA GLU A 77 -8.58 11.99 -7.86
C GLU A 77 -8.07 12.50 -6.51
N HIS A 78 -7.01 11.87 -6.01
CA HIS A 78 -6.37 12.27 -4.76
C HIS A 78 -4.88 11.92 -4.80
N VAL A 79 -4.11 12.65 -4.03
CA VAL A 79 -2.65 12.46 -3.93
C VAL A 79 -2.25 11.72 -2.64
N MET A 80 -3.13 11.68 -1.65
CA MET A 80 -2.95 10.95 -0.41
C MET A 80 -3.86 9.74 -0.35
N TYR A 81 -3.31 8.60 0.01
CA TYR A 81 -4.01 7.32 0.16
C TYR A 81 -3.95 6.89 1.63
N PRO A 82 -4.81 7.44 2.50
CA PRO A 82 -4.88 7.02 3.89
C PRO A 82 -5.55 5.66 4.02
N VAL A 83 -4.90 4.77 4.73
CA VAL A 83 -5.31 3.37 4.94
C VAL A 83 -5.29 3.05 6.42
N LEU A 84 -6.39 2.52 6.93
CA LEU A 84 -6.41 1.92 8.26
C LEU A 84 -5.94 0.47 8.15
N SER A 85 -4.92 0.14 8.94
CA SER A 85 -4.23 -1.15 8.85
C SER A 85 -4.30 -1.89 10.18
N GLU A 86 -4.67 -3.15 10.14
CA GLU A 86 -4.57 -4.11 11.23
C GLU A 86 -3.77 -5.33 10.78
N VAL A 87 -2.68 -5.64 11.50
CA VAL A 87 -1.72 -6.68 11.08
C VAL A 87 -1.52 -7.67 12.21
N GLN A 88 -1.82 -8.95 11.94
CA GLN A 88 -1.67 -10.04 12.89
C GLN A 88 -0.19 -10.33 13.18
N PRO A 89 0.13 -11.01 14.30
CA PRO A 89 1.47 -11.47 14.60
C PRO A 89 2.10 -12.24 13.44
N GLY A 90 3.32 -11.86 13.07
CA GLY A 90 4.10 -12.49 12.00
C GLY A 90 3.71 -12.11 10.57
N SER A 91 2.57 -11.43 10.35
CA SER A 91 2.15 -10.94 9.04
C SER A 91 2.85 -9.64 8.65
N GLY A 92 2.87 -9.33 7.36
CA GLY A 92 3.48 -8.12 6.81
C GLY A 92 3.93 -8.25 5.37
N ASN A 93 4.28 -7.13 4.77
CA ASN A 93 4.93 -7.11 3.47
C ASN A 93 6.44 -7.26 3.63
N LYS A 94 6.91 -8.49 3.75
CA LYS A 94 8.32 -8.83 4.04
C LYS A 94 9.22 -8.79 2.81
N THR A 95 8.66 -8.69 1.61
CA THR A 95 9.46 -8.59 0.38
C THR A 95 9.87 -7.14 0.17
N PRO A 96 11.18 -6.80 0.22
CA PRO A 96 11.64 -5.45 -0.03
C PRO A 96 11.23 -4.95 -1.40
N HIS A 97 10.78 -3.70 -1.49
CA HIS A 97 10.32 -3.07 -2.71
C HIS A 97 10.51 -1.56 -2.67
N THR A 98 10.35 -0.93 -3.81
CA THR A 98 10.34 0.53 -3.97
C THR A 98 9.17 0.95 -4.84
N HIS A 99 8.75 2.20 -4.71
CA HIS A 99 7.76 2.86 -5.57
C HIS A 99 7.96 4.39 -5.55
N ASN A 100 7.20 5.10 -6.35
CA ASN A 100 7.16 6.57 -6.29
C ASN A 100 6.29 7.03 -5.11
N GLY A 101 6.55 8.26 -4.64
CA GLY A 101 5.80 8.89 -3.58
C GLY A 101 6.47 8.78 -2.21
N GLU A 102 5.71 9.06 -1.20
CA GLU A 102 6.15 9.12 0.19
C GLU A 102 5.18 8.35 1.07
N GLU A 103 5.67 7.82 2.18
CA GLU A 103 4.87 7.07 3.13
C GLU A 103 4.98 7.65 4.53
N PHE A 104 3.85 7.62 5.24
CA PHE A 104 3.75 8.01 6.63
C PHE A 104 2.96 6.96 7.40
N ILE A 105 3.51 6.55 8.55
CA ILE A 105 2.88 5.60 9.46
C ILE A 105 2.65 6.31 10.80
N TYR A 106 1.46 6.12 11.40
CA TYR A 106 1.20 6.49 12.79
C TYR A 106 0.60 5.30 13.53
N MET A 107 1.28 4.87 14.59
CA MET A 107 0.91 3.69 15.36
C MET A 107 -0.18 3.98 16.39
N PHE A 108 -1.32 3.30 16.31
CA PHE A 108 -2.37 3.35 17.35
C PHE A 108 -2.11 2.34 18.47
N SER A 109 -1.67 1.11 18.10
CA SER A 109 -1.42 0.05 19.08
C SER A 109 -0.54 -1.05 18.49
N GLY A 110 0.09 -1.84 19.35
CA GLY A 110 0.95 -2.95 18.95
C GLY A 110 2.35 -2.49 18.57
N THR A 111 3.02 -3.29 17.76
CA THR A 111 4.40 -3.07 17.31
C THR A 111 4.50 -3.36 15.82
N LEU A 112 5.19 -2.52 15.08
CA LEU A 112 5.53 -2.72 13.68
C LEU A 112 7.05 -2.59 13.53
N GLU A 113 7.66 -3.47 12.76
CA GLU A 113 9.06 -3.36 12.36
C GLU A 113 9.11 -2.94 10.88
N VAL A 114 9.90 -1.91 10.60
CA VAL A 114 10.12 -1.37 9.25
C VAL A 114 11.60 -1.46 8.94
N GLN A 115 11.93 -2.12 7.85
CA GLN A 115 13.28 -2.18 7.29
C GLN A 115 13.40 -1.14 6.18
N LEU A 116 14.39 -0.27 6.25
CA LEU A 116 14.75 0.67 5.17
C LEU A 116 16.19 0.39 4.72
N ASN A 117 16.36 0.17 3.43
CA ASN A 117 17.67 -0.07 2.83
C ASN A 117 18.48 -1.08 3.65
N ASP A 118 19.76 -0.78 3.92
CA ASP A 118 20.65 -1.57 4.76
C ASP A 118 20.71 -1.10 6.22
N ASP A 119 19.81 -0.18 6.64
CA ASP A 119 19.77 0.32 8.01
C ASP A 119 19.32 -0.79 8.99
N PRO A 120 19.67 -0.69 10.29
CA PRO A 120 19.03 -1.50 11.31
C PRO A 120 17.49 -1.30 11.30
N PRO A 121 16.70 -2.38 11.53
CA PRO A 121 15.25 -2.26 11.53
C PRO A 121 14.74 -1.22 12.53
N TYR A 122 13.78 -0.42 12.10
CA TYR A 122 13.06 0.54 12.96
C TYR A 122 11.88 -0.18 13.61
N VAL A 123 11.83 -0.15 14.95
CA VAL A 123 10.74 -0.76 15.73
C VAL A 123 9.82 0.35 16.23
N LEU A 124 8.58 0.35 15.73
CA LEU A 124 7.57 1.36 16.05
C LEU A 124 6.61 0.83 17.11
N HIS A 125 6.30 1.66 18.09
CA HIS A 125 5.35 1.38 19.16
C HIS A 125 4.15 2.35 19.13
N ALA A 126 3.12 2.07 19.89
CA ALA A 126 1.95 2.95 19.98
C ALA A 126 2.34 4.40 20.29
N GLY A 127 1.84 5.34 19.48
CA GLY A 127 2.14 6.78 19.55
C GLY A 127 3.32 7.20 18.66
N ASP A 128 4.12 6.27 18.15
CA ASP A 128 5.21 6.60 17.24
C ASP A 128 4.68 6.96 15.85
N SER A 129 5.43 7.82 15.17
CA SER A 129 5.24 8.12 13.76
C SER A 129 6.53 7.85 12.98
N PHE A 130 6.38 7.43 11.74
CA PHE A 130 7.49 7.11 10.86
C PHE A 130 7.22 7.61 9.44
N TYR A 131 8.21 8.24 8.82
CA TYR A 131 8.11 8.81 7.50
C TYR A 131 9.31 8.40 6.67
N TYR A 132 9.08 8.03 5.40
CA TYR A 132 10.13 7.67 4.45
C TYR A 132 9.68 7.89 3.01
N ARG A 133 10.65 7.89 2.10
CA ARG A 133 10.37 7.98 0.66
C ARG A 133 10.10 6.58 0.11
N GLY A 134 9.11 6.44 -0.75
CA GLY A 134 8.83 5.19 -1.43
C GLY A 134 9.99 4.68 -2.30
N SER A 135 10.92 5.58 -2.69
CA SER A 135 12.16 5.21 -3.39
C SER A 135 13.20 4.49 -2.53
N ASP A 136 13.09 4.58 -1.19
CA ASP A 136 13.91 3.79 -0.28
C ASP A 136 13.45 2.33 -0.32
N LEU A 137 14.39 1.39 -0.41
CA LEU A 137 14.04 -0.03 -0.39
C LEU A 137 13.47 -0.39 0.96
N HIS A 138 12.20 -0.81 1.02
CA HIS A 138 11.51 -1.00 2.28
C HIS A 138 10.67 -2.27 2.33
N SER A 139 10.51 -2.77 3.55
CA SER A 139 9.60 -3.85 3.91
C SER A 139 9.14 -3.65 5.36
N TRP A 140 8.06 -4.31 5.75
CA TRP A 140 7.52 -4.17 7.10
C TRP A 140 6.77 -5.42 7.54
N TRP A 141 6.72 -5.67 8.86
CA TRP A 141 5.96 -6.78 9.45
C TRP A 141 5.68 -6.52 10.94
N ASN A 142 4.78 -7.31 11.49
CA ASN A 142 4.52 -7.33 12.92
C ASN A 142 5.33 -8.43 13.61
N PRO A 143 6.42 -8.11 14.33
CA PRO A 143 7.25 -9.11 15.00
C PRO A 143 6.67 -9.58 16.34
N SER A 144 5.62 -8.91 16.83
CA SER A 144 5.08 -9.11 18.17
C SER A 144 4.09 -10.27 18.25
N ARG A 145 3.61 -10.55 19.46
CA ARG A 145 2.54 -11.55 19.72
C ARG A 145 1.14 -10.92 19.77
N ARG A 146 1.02 -9.62 19.51
CA ARG A 146 -0.24 -8.88 19.51
C ARG A 146 -0.47 -8.26 18.17
N LYS A 147 -1.73 -8.05 17.83
CA LYS A 147 -2.12 -7.31 16.62
C LYS A 147 -1.55 -5.89 16.66
N ALA A 148 -0.97 -5.44 15.56
CA ALA A 148 -0.57 -4.05 15.33
C ALA A 148 -1.72 -3.32 14.62
N ARG A 149 -1.96 -2.05 15.00
CA ARG A 149 -2.94 -1.20 14.35
C ARG A 149 -2.33 0.18 14.12
N PHE A 150 -2.42 0.66 12.88
CA PHE A 150 -1.80 1.92 12.49
C PHE A 150 -2.54 2.59 11.34
N LEU A 151 -2.39 3.90 11.23
CA LEU A 151 -2.70 4.65 10.03
C LEU A 151 -1.48 4.60 9.11
N TRP A 152 -1.67 4.20 7.88
CA TRP A 152 -0.67 4.26 6.83
C TRP A 152 -1.15 5.23 5.76
N ILE A 153 -0.34 6.22 5.44
CA ILE A 153 -0.64 7.18 4.37
C ILE A 153 0.44 7.01 3.31
N HIS A 154 0.01 6.73 2.12
CA HIS A 154 0.83 6.67 0.92
C HIS A 154 0.49 7.86 0.03
N SER A 155 1.46 8.50 -0.58
CA SER A 155 1.22 9.56 -1.55
C SER A 155 1.60 9.14 -2.97
N SER A 156 0.86 9.65 -3.96
CA SER A 156 1.36 9.68 -5.35
C SER A 156 2.33 10.85 -5.52
N VAL A 157 3.16 10.78 -6.55
CA VAL A 157 3.97 11.95 -6.96
C VAL A 157 3.02 12.96 -7.60
N ALA A 158 3.02 14.19 -7.11
CA ALA A 158 2.29 15.27 -7.78
C ALA A 158 2.79 15.40 -9.23
N LYS A 159 1.85 15.38 -10.17
CA LYS A 159 2.12 15.59 -11.60
C LYS A 159 2.50 17.03 -11.87
#